data_bd87fd3afa8db7e52586386034c40caf
#
_entry.id   bd87fd3afa8db7e52586386034c40caf
#
_cell.length_a   1.000
_cell.length_b   1.000
_cell.length_c   1.000
_cell.angle_alpha   90.00
_cell.angle_beta   90.00
_cell.angle_gamma   90.00
#
_symmetry.space_group_name_H-M   'P 1'
#
loop_
_entity.id
_entity.type
_entity.pdbx_description
1 polymer ?
#
loop_
_entity_poly.entity_id
_entity_poly.type
_entity_poly.pdbx_seq_one_letter_code
_entity_poly.pdbx_strand_id
1 'polypeptide(L)'
;MDQAHKDQKVREGSVKVPGGNIWYRIVGAGKKGVPLLTVHGGPGAPHQYLKPLQALANQRPVIFYDQLGCGRSDRPEDRNLWTVERFTEELDILRHTLNLEEVHLLGQSWGSMLAVEYMLRKQPTGVRSLILSGPYLSSPLWAKDQRYWIDQLPKKT
;
A
#
# COMPACT_ATOMS: atom_id res chain seq x y z
N MET A 1 -5.74 18.89 -19.66
CA MET A 1 -5.52 18.61 -18.23
C MET A 1 -6.71 19.14 -17.46
N ASP A 2 -7.47 18.23 -16.93
CA ASP A 2 -8.89 18.40 -16.58
C ASP A 2 -9.07 19.23 -15.31
N GLN A 3 -10.01 20.18 -15.34
CA GLN A 3 -10.42 21.08 -14.24
C GLN A 3 -10.94 20.31 -13.02
N ALA A 4 -11.31 19.04 -13.18
CA ALA A 4 -11.84 18.16 -12.13
C ALA A 4 -10.86 17.85 -10.99
N HIS A 5 -9.58 18.16 -11.11
CA HIS A 5 -8.56 17.86 -10.10
C HIS A 5 -8.27 19.01 -9.13
N LYS A 6 -8.81 20.22 -9.38
CA LYS A 6 -8.47 21.42 -8.58
C LYS A 6 -9.22 21.55 -7.25
N ASP A 7 -10.34 20.84 -7.05
CA ASP A 7 -11.19 21.01 -5.85
C ASP A 7 -11.18 19.80 -4.90
N GLN A 8 -10.26 18.87 -5.06
CA GLN A 8 -10.20 17.72 -4.17
C GLN A 8 -9.51 18.10 -2.86
N LYS A 9 -10.25 18.06 -1.74
CA LYS A 9 -9.68 18.28 -0.41
C LYS A 9 -8.60 17.23 -0.13
N VAL A 10 -7.37 17.69 0.09
CA VAL A 10 -6.20 16.86 0.41
C VAL A 10 -5.86 17.04 1.88
N ARG A 11 -5.57 15.93 2.57
CA ARG A 11 -5.02 15.90 3.92
C ARG A 11 -3.76 15.05 3.92
N GLU A 12 -2.67 15.57 4.46
CA GLU A 12 -1.42 14.85 4.69
C GLU A 12 -1.09 14.85 6.17
N GLY A 13 -0.31 13.87 6.58
CA GLY A 13 0.17 13.78 7.96
C GLY A 13 1.11 12.61 8.14
N SER A 14 1.40 12.31 9.39
CA SER A 14 2.18 11.15 9.78
C SER A 14 1.48 10.38 10.90
N VAL A 15 1.78 9.08 10.96
CA VAL A 15 1.30 8.17 12.01
C VAL A 15 2.51 7.52 12.65
N LYS A 16 2.55 7.50 13.98
CA LYS A 16 3.61 6.83 14.72
C LYS A 16 3.39 5.32 14.71
N VAL A 17 4.43 4.59 14.35
CA VAL A 17 4.46 3.13 14.30
C VAL A 17 5.73 2.61 14.98
N PRO A 18 5.86 1.32 15.28
CA PRO A 18 7.12 0.75 15.72
C PRO A 18 8.27 1.07 14.75
N GLY A 19 9.28 1.77 15.24
CA GLY A 19 10.47 2.17 14.48
C GLY A 19 10.45 3.58 13.91
N GLY A 20 9.34 4.33 13.97
CA GLY A 20 9.32 5.72 13.46
C GLY A 20 7.93 6.24 13.12
N ASN A 21 7.89 7.15 12.17
CA ASN A 21 6.66 7.72 11.65
C ASN A 21 6.49 7.36 10.18
N ILE A 22 5.29 6.95 9.80
CA ILE A 22 4.91 6.76 8.41
C ILE A 22 4.09 7.96 7.93
N TRP A 23 4.38 8.40 6.71
CA TRP A 23 3.65 9.47 6.06
C TRP A 23 2.42 8.92 5.34
N TYR A 24 1.33 9.70 5.34
CA TYR A 24 0.14 9.41 4.56
C TYR A 24 -0.42 10.64 3.86
N ARG A 25 -1.21 10.39 2.82
CA ARG A 25 -1.98 11.39 2.07
C ARG A 25 -3.37 10.85 1.75
N ILE A 26 -4.39 11.64 2.06
CA ILE A 26 -5.79 11.38 1.70
C ILE A 26 -6.19 12.39 0.64
N VAL A 27 -6.63 11.92 -0.53
CA VAL A 27 -7.21 12.73 -1.59
C VAL A 27 -8.71 12.48 -1.60
N GLY A 28 -9.52 13.54 -1.69
CA GLY A 28 -10.99 13.46 -1.55
C GLY A 28 -11.45 13.33 -0.10
N ALA A 29 -10.69 13.90 0.85
CA ALA A 29 -11.06 13.91 2.27
C ALA A 29 -12.46 14.50 2.48
N GLY A 30 -13.32 13.78 3.20
CA GLY A 30 -14.70 14.15 3.46
C GLY A 30 -15.74 13.63 2.46
N LYS A 31 -15.33 12.90 1.42
CA LYS A 31 -16.26 12.16 0.57
C LYS A 31 -16.89 11.00 1.33
N LYS A 32 -18.17 10.69 1.02
CA LYS A 32 -18.97 9.67 1.75
C LYS A 32 -18.72 8.23 1.31
N GLY A 33 -18.05 7.98 0.17
CA GLY A 33 -17.78 6.62 -0.29
C GLY A 33 -16.80 5.88 0.62
N VAL A 34 -16.90 4.54 0.67
CA VAL A 34 -15.94 3.70 1.41
C VAL A 34 -14.52 3.98 0.88
N PRO A 35 -13.58 4.35 1.75
CA PRO A 35 -12.23 4.73 1.34
C PRO A 35 -11.48 3.62 0.62
N LEU A 36 -10.60 4.00 -0.33
CA LEU A 36 -9.61 3.12 -0.93
C LEU A 36 -8.27 3.33 -0.22
N LEU A 37 -7.80 2.33 0.50
CA LEU A 37 -6.46 2.31 1.11
C LEU A 37 -5.50 1.55 0.20
N THR A 38 -4.41 2.20 -0.21
CA THR A 38 -3.45 1.62 -1.14
C THR A 38 -2.18 1.20 -0.41
N VAL A 39 -1.72 -0.02 -0.67
CA VAL A 39 -0.49 -0.62 -0.14
C VAL A 39 0.48 -0.80 -1.30
N HIS A 40 1.53 0.02 -1.31
CA HIS A 40 2.51 0.01 -2.40
C HIS A 40 3.43 -1.20 -2.38
N GLY A 41 4.08 -1.47 -3.51
CA GLY A 41 5.01 -2.56 -3.72
C GLY A 41 6.45 -2.27 -3.27
N GLY A 42 7.35 -3.06 -3.74
CA GLY A 42 8.77 -3.02 -3.46
C GLY A 42 9.28 -4.30 -2.79
N PRO A 43 9.56 -4.32 -1.47
CA PRO A 43 9.44 -3.23 -0.48
C PRO A 43 10.31 -2.02 -0.82
N GLY A 44 9.82 -0.82 -0.51
CA GLY A 44 10.59 0.42 -0.68
C GLY A 44 10.30 1.24 -1.95
N ALA A 45 9.37 0.80 -2.83
CA ALA A 45 8.86 1.61 -3.93
C ALA A 45 7.70 2.50 -3.44
N PRO A 46 7.91 3.80 -3.14
CA PRO A 46 6.90 4.59 -2.47
C PRO A 46 5.67 4.88 -3.36
N HIS A 47 4.62 5.45 -2.77
CA HIS A 47 3.28 5.61 -3.34
C HIS A 47 3.18 6.28 -4.73
N GLN A 48 4.22 6.96 -5.23
CA GLN A 48 4.13 7.87 -6.38
C GLN A 48 3.55 7.22 -7.64
N TYR A 49 3.89 5.97 -7.92
CA TYR A 49 3.39 5.25 -9.10
C TYR A 49 1.89 4.86 -8.97
N LEU A 50 1.35 4.85 -7.75
CA LEU A 50 -0.09 4.62 -7.49
C LEU A 50 -0.93 5.91 -7.60
N LYS A 51 -0.30 7.08 -7.77
CA LYS A 51 -1.01 8.37 -7.88
C LYS A 51 -2.14 8.41 -8.91
N PRO A 52 -2.09 7.70 -10.05
CA PRO A 52 -3.23 7.68 -10.97
C PRO A 52 -4.54 7.25 -10.32
N LEU A 53 -4.52 6.45 -9.23
CA LEU A 53 -5.70 6.06 -8.47
C LEU A 53 -6.41 7.25 -7.80
N GLN A 54 -5.76 8.41 -7.66
CA GLN A 54 -6.41 9.63 -7.17
C GLN A 54 -7.58 10.08 -8.05
N ALA A 55 -7.69 9.62 -9.28
CA ALA A 55 -8.85 9.88 -10.13
C ALA A 55 -10.17 9.40 -9.50
N LEU A 56 -10.11 8.43 -8.58
CA LEU A 56 -11.27 7.94 -7.83
C LEU A 56 -11.70 8.88 -6.69
N ALA A 57 -10.91 9.92 -6.39
CA ALA A 57 -11.15 10.80 -5.25
C ALA A 57 -12.35 11.74 -5.41
N ASN A 58 -12.97 11.78 -6.58
CA ASN A 58 -14.27 12.44 -6.79
C ASN A 58 -15.44 11.63 -6.19
N GLN A 59 -15.28 10.32 -6.01
CA GLN A 59 -16.31 9.39 -5.53
C GLN A 59 -16.08 8.97 -4.08
N ARG A 60 -14.81 8.79 -3.65
CA ARG A 60 -14.41 8.26 -2.35
C ARG A 60 -13.06 8.80 -1.92
N PRO A 61 -12.72 8.81 -0.61
CA PRO A 61 -11.35 9.07 -0.19
C PRO A 61 -10.39 8.02 -0.76
N VAL A 62 -9.23 8.46 -1.27
CA VAL A 62 -8.13 7.59 -1.67
C VAL A 62 -6.95 7.88 -0.76
N ILE A 63 -6.50 6.86 -0.02
CA ILE A 63 -5.43 6.94 0.95
C ILE A 63 -4.17 6.31 0.37
N PHE A 64 -3.12 7.12 0.31
CA PHE A 64 -1.76 6.69 0.02
C PHE A 64 -0.94 6.80 1.30
N TYR A 65 0.00 5.90 1.50
CA TYR A 65 1.01 6.03 2.53
C TYR A 65 2.34 5.49 2.02
N ASP A 66 3.42 5.91 2.63
CA ASP A 66 4.74 5.33 2.41
C ASP A 66 5.06 4.42 3.60
N GLN A 67 5.36 3.15 3.33
CA GLN A 67 5.77 2.20 4.36
C GLN A 67 7.06 2.69 5.03
N LEU A 68 7.27 2.34 6.30
CA LEU A 68 8.50 2.68 7.01
C LEU A 68 9.72 2.23 6.19
N GLY A 69 10.72 3.08 6.12
CA GLY A 69 11.94 2.83 5.34
C GLY A 69 11.93 3.42 3.94
N CYS A 70 10.82 4.01 3.46
CA CYS A 70 10.79 4.56 2.11
C CYS A 70 10.04 5.90 2.01
N GLY A 71 10.13 6.51 0.84
CA GLY A 71 9.40 7.73 0.50
C GLY A 71 9.61 8.87 1.49
N ARG A 72 8.50 9.34 2.05
CA ARG A 72 8.41 10.43 3.03
C ARG A 72 8.33 9.94 4.48
N SER A 73 8.37 8.63 4.70
CA SER A 73 8.39 8.00 6.02
C SER A 73 9.80 7.95 6.59
N ASP A 74 9.92 7.76 7.91
CA ASP A 74 11.21 7.61 8.58
C ASP A 74 11.97 6.38 8.06
N ARG A 75 13.30 6.43 8.15
CA ARG A 75 14.21 5.37 7.71
C ARG A 75 15.10 4.91 8.85
N PRO A 76 14.59 4.05 9.76
CA PRO A 76 15.38 3.52 10.86
C PRO A 76 16.48 2.58 10.36
N GLU A 77 17.59 2.54 11.08
CA GLU A 77 18.72 1.66 10.79
C GLU A 77 18.55 0.25 11.38
N ASP A 78 17.63 0.08 12.32
CA ASP A 78 17.39 -1.20 12.97
C ASP A 78 16.81 -2.24 12.00
N ARG A 79 17.62 -3.25 11.67
CA ARG A 79 17.27 -4.31 10.74
C ARG A 79 16.18 -5.25 11.27
N ASN A 80 15.96 -5.31 12.59
CA ASN A 80 14.90 -6.14 13.18
C ASN A 80 13.50 -5.64 12.85
N LEU A 81 13.38 -4.40 12.35
CA LEU A 81 12.12 -3.83 11.91
C LEU A 81 11.63 -4.33 10.53
N TRP A 82 12.48 -5.03 9.77
CA TRP A 82 12.15 -5.48 8.40
C TRP A 82 11.51 -6.86 8.40
N THR A 83 10.36 -6.98 9.08
CA THR A 83 9.56 -8.22 9.16
C THR A 83 8.15 -8.01 8.64
N VAL A 84 7.54 -9.05 8.09
CA VAL A 84 6.14 -9.01 7.62
C VAL A 84 5.20 -8.66 8.75
N GLU A 85 5.46 -9.17 9.95
CA GLU A 85 4.70 -8.90 11.17
C GLU A 85 4.64 -7.40 11.46
N ARG A 86 5.79 -6.74 11.43
CA ARG A 86 5.87 -5.30 11.69
C ARG A 86 5.15 -4.49 10.59
N PHE A 87 5.27 -4.87 9.33
CA PHE A 87 4.55 -4.19 8.24
C PHE A 87 3.03 -4.39 8.33
N THR A 88 2.56 -5.56 8.76
CA THR A 88 1.12 -5.78 8.99
C THR A 88 0.61 -4.99 10.19
N GLU A 89 1.41 -4.84 11.26
CA GLU A 89 1.11 -3.99 12.40
C GLU A 89 1.05 -2.52 12.01
N GLU A 90 1.99 -2.05 11.19
CA GLU A 90 2.01 -0.70 10.64
C GLU A 90 0.72 -0.36 9.89
N LEU A 91 0.26 -1.27 9.03
CA LEU A 91 -0.99 -1.12 8.27
C LEU A 91 -2.21 -1.07 9.20
N ASP A 92 -2.22 -1.88 10.25
CA ASP A 92 -3.26 -1.91 11.26
C ASP A 92 -3.33 -0.59 12.05
N ILE A 93 -2.18 -0.12 12.53
CA ILE A 93 -2.06 1.15 13.25
C ILE A 93 -2.51 2.33 12.37
N LEU A 94 -2.08 2.36 11.09
CA LEU A 94 -2.50 3.39 10.14
C LEU A 94 -4.02 3.42 10.01
N ARG A 95 -4.62 2.26 9.84
CA ARG A 95 -6.06 2.08 9.65
C ARG A 95 -6.84 2.60 10.86
N HIS A 96 -6.43 2.19 12.07
CA HIS A 96 -7.05 2.64 13.32
C HIS A 96 -6.87 4.13 13.57
N THR A 97 -5.64 4.66 13.39
CA THR A 97 -5.34 6.07 13.61
C THR A 97 -6.13 6.99 12.68
N LEU A 98 -6.41 6.55 11.47
CA LEU A 98 -7.21 7.31 10.50
C LEU A 98 -8.72 7.06 10.64
N ASN A 99 -9.15 6.24 11.59
CA ASN A 99 -10.56 5.83 11.81
C ASN A 99 -11.19 5.23 10.54
N LEU A 100 -10.45 4.35 9.85
CA LEU A 100 -10.91 3.67 8.65
C LEU A 100 -11.64 2.38 9.04
N GLU A 101 -12.85 2.50 9.59
CA GLU A 101 -13.68 1.36 9.99
C GLU A 101 -13.99 0.47 8.79
N GLU A 102 -14.32 1.07 7.66
CA GLU A 102 -14.56 0.39 6.40
C GLU A 102 -13.56 0.84 5.34
N VAL A 103 -13.01 -0.11 4.56
CA VAL A 103 -12.09 0.17 3.47
C VAL A 103 -12.24 -0.82 2.32
N HIS A 104 -11.93 -0.34 1.11
CA HIS A 104 -11.40 -1.18 0.06
C HIS A 104 -9.88 -1.21 0.19
N LEU A 105 -9.26 -2.37 0.29
CA LEU A 105 -7.82 -2.51 0.44
C LEU A 105 -7.21 -2.94 -0.90
N LEU A 106 -6.30 -2.12 -1.42
CA LEU A 106 -5.58 -2.42 -2.66
C LEU A 106 -4.10 -2.61 -2.37
N GLY A 107 -3.59 -3.81 -2.68
CA GLY A 107 -2.17 -4.13 -2.64
C GLY A 107 -1.60 -4.33 -4.04
N GLN A 108 -0.41 -3.76 -4.30
CA GLN A 108 0.31 -3.95 -5.55
C GLN A 108 1.65 -4.63 -5.31
N SER A 109 1.96 -5.71 -6.08
CA SER A 109 3.20 -6.49 -5.96
C SER A 109 3.45 -6.94 -4.52
N TRP A 110 4.59 -6.57 -3.88
CA TRP A 110 4.84 -6.75 -2.45
C TRP A 110 3.65 -6.31 -1.58
N GLY A 111 3.01 -5.18 -1.91
CA GLY A 111 1.84 -4.69 -1.18
C GLY A 111 0.64 -5.64 -1.27
N SER A 112 0.54 -6.48 -2.30
CA SER A 112 -0.49 -7.51 -2.39
C SER A 112 -0.26 -8.64 -1.38
N MET A 113 1.00 -9.07 -1.21
CA MET A 113 1.38 -10.04 -0.20
C MET A 113 1.12 -9.48 1.21
N LEU A 114 1.52 -8.22 1.45
CA LEU A 114 1.30 -7.57 2.73
C LEU A 114 -0.19 -7.43 3.06
N ALA A 115 -1.02 -7.11 2.07
CA ALA A 115 -2.47 -7.03 2.26
C ALA A 115 -3.09 -8.40 2.59
N VAL A 116 -2.63 -9.47 1.94
CA VAL A 116 -3.07 -10.85 2.27
C VAL A 116 -2.62 -11.25 3.67
N GLU A 117 -1.34 -11.02 4.02
CA GLU A 117 -0.82 -11.31 5.36
C GLU A 117 -1.57 -10.53 6.45
N TYR A 118 -1.92 -9.27 6.17
CA TYR A 118 -2.76 -8.47 7.06
C TYR A 118 -4.13 -9.12 7.30
N MET A 119 -4.80 -9.56 6.23
CA MET A 119 -6.09 -10.25 6.34
C MET A 119 -6.00 -11.56 7.13
N LEU A 120 -4.93 -12.34 6.92
CA LEU A 120 -4.75 -13.64 7.58
C LEU A 120 -4.37 -13.49 9.05
N ARG A 121 -3.46 -12.57 9.37
CA ARG A 121 -2.91 -12.41 10.73
C ARG A 121 -3.80 -11.59 11.65
N LYS A 122 -4.37 -10.48 11.14
CA LYS A 122 -5.16 -9.55 11.95
C LYS A 122 -6.65 -9.84 11.88
N GLN A 123 -7.12 -10.55 10.84
CA GLN A 123 -8.54 -10.84 10.60
C GLN A 123 -9.43 -9.59 10.78
N PRO A 124 -9.06 -8.47 10.13
CA PRO A 124 -9.69 -7.18 10.39
C PRO A 124 -11.14 -7.18 9.90
N THR A 125 -12.04 -6.61 10.68
CA THR A 125 -13.39 -6.31 10.22
C THR A 125 -13.41 -5.10 9.29
N GLY A 126 -14.49 -4.94 8.50
CA GLY A 126 -14.69 -3.75 7.68
C GLY A 126 -13.89 -3.67 6.39
N VAL A 127 -13.09 -4.68 6.03
CA VAL A 127 -12.48 -4.75 4.69
C VAL A 127 -13.56 -5.22 3.71
N ARG A 128 -14.13 -4.26 2.96
CA ARG A 128 -15.22 -4.49 2.00
C ARG A 128 -14.78 -5.21 0.74
N SER A 129 -13.54 -5.00 0.33
CA SER A 129 -12.91 -5.77 -0.76
C SER A 129 -11.40 -5.75 -0.63
N LEU A 130 -10.77 -6.83 -1.12
CA LEU A 130 -9.35 -6.96 -1.27
C LEU A 130 -9.02 -6.98 -2.77
N ILE A 131 -8.22 -6.01 -3.23
CA ILE A 131 -7.83 -5.84 -4.62
C ILE A 131 -6.33 -6.13 -4.71
N LEU A 132 -5.96 -7.15 -5.48
CA LEU A 132 -4.58 -7.59 -5.65
C LEU A 132 -4.11 -7.28 -7.08
N SER A 133 -3.19 -6.34 -7.21
CA SER A 133 -2.63 -5.92 -8.50
C SER A 133 -1.21 -6.48 -8.66
N GLY A 134 -0.99 -7.30 -9.70
CA GLY A 134 0.29 -7.98 -9.90
C GLY A 134 0.71 -8.77 -8.66
N PRO A 135 -0.11 -9.75 -8.20
CA PRO A 135 0.07 -10.34 -6.88
C PRO A 135 1.39 -11.11 -6.76
N TYR A 136 2.10 -10.86 -5.67
CA TYR A 136 3.30 -11.55 -5.25
C TYR A 136 2.98 -12.33 -3.97
N LEU A 137 2.49 -13.57 -4.12
CA LEU A 137 1.98 -14.36 -3.00
C LEU A 137 2.89 -15.53 -2.62
N SER A 138 3.87 -15.86 -3.45
CA SER A 138 4.80 -16.96 -3.20
C SER A 138 6.17 -16.67 -3.81
N SER A 139 7.17 -16.42 -2.96
CA SER A 139 8.55 -16.19 -3.42
C SER A 139 9.12 -17.38 -4.19
N PRO A 140 8.92 -18.64 -3.79
CA PRO A 140 9.42 -19.79 -4.55
C PRO A 140 8.80 -19.92 -5.94
N LEU A 141 7.48 -19.72 -6.05
CA LEU A 141 6.79 -19.77 -7.34
C LEU A 141 7.24 -18.64 -8.24
N TRP A 142 7.29 -17.41 -7.72
CA TRP A 142 7.77 -16.26 -8.46
C TRP A 142 9.19 -16.47 -9.00
N ALA A 143 10.12 -16.93 -8.17
CA ALA A 143 11.49 -17.20 -8.58
C ALA A 143 11.58 -18.29 -9.66
N LYS A 144 10.75 -19.35 -9.54
CA LYS A 144 10.65 -20.42 -10.54
C LYS A 144 10.17 -19.87 -11.89
N ASP A 145 9.08 -19.08 -11.87
CA ASP A 145 8.49 -18.52 -13.08
C ASP A 145 9.43 -17.51 -13.76
N GLN A 146 10.12 -16.67 -12.98
CA GLN A 146 11.12 -15.74 -13.53
C GLN A 146 12.24 -16.48 -14.24
N ARG A 147 12.79 -17.56 -13.64
CA ARG A 147 13.83 -18.39 -14.28
C ARG A 147 13.31 -19.02 -15.55
N TYR A 148 12.11 -19.58 -15.52
CA TYR A 148 11.50 -20.19 -16.70
C TYR A 148 11.42 -19.17 -17.88
N TRP A 149 10.94 -17.95 -17.62
CA TRP A 149 10.83 -16.93 -18.66
C TRP A 149 12.20 -16.41 -19.14
N ILE A 150 13.18 -16.27 -18.23
CA ILE A 150 14.54 -15.87 -18.58
C ILE A 150 15.18 -16.92 -19.52
N ASP A 151 14.96 -18.20 -19.25
CA ASP A 151 15.51 -19.29 -20.06
C ASP A 151 14.90 -19.36 -21.47
N GLN A 152 13.72 -18.74 -21.67
CA GLN A 152 13.09 -18.63 -22.99
C GLN A 152 13.65 -17.45 -23.84
N LEU A 153 14.42 -16.55 -23.23
CA LEU A 153 15.00 -15.41 -23.98
C LEU A 153 16.09 -15.88 -24.94
N PRO A 154 16.21 -15.26 -26.14
CA PRO A 154 17.30 -15.56 -27.03
C PRO A 154 18.65 -15.35 -26.34
N LYS A 155 19.51 -16.36 -26.37
CA LYS A 155 20.88 -16.19 -25.90
C LYS A 155 21.55 -15.16 -26.80
N LYS A 156 22.08 -14.09 -26.21
CA LYS A 156 22.95 -13.17 -26.99
C LYS A 156 24.17 -13.96 -27.46
N THR A 157 24.32 -14.07 -28.76
CA THR A 157 25.55 -14.51 -29.44
C THR A 157 26.65 -13.48 -29.24
#